data_d5d329bea477088e8e17b241dac49a50
#
_entry.id   d5d329bea477088e8e17b241dac49a50
#
_cell.length_a   1.000
_cell.length_b   1.000
_cell.length_c   1.000
_cell.angle_alpha   90.00
_cell.angle_beta   90.00
_cell.angle_gamma   90.00
#
_symmetry.space_group_name_H-M   'P 1'
#
loop_
_entity.id
_entity.type
_entity.pdbx_description
1 polymer ?
#
loop_
_entity_poly.entity_id
_entity_poly.type
_entity_poly.pdbx_seq_one_letter_code
_entity_poly.pdbx_strand_id
1 'polypeptide(L)'
;MKKYLLFILSLVLLLSLFSFVGCNSCKDIHVHKFTTSVVDATCTTAGEKVYICDCGDTYTREIQPLGHTYENSNECSVCGYVDTQYFTFAFSSMDTYKIRAADENNVPAHVVIPSKIDGYRVTAIAEQAFFYCSSLKSVVIPDSVTTISPYAFYYCSSLTSVVIPDGVTSIGYSAFYNCRSLTSVVIPDSVTYIGYHAFYNCSSLTSVVIPDGVTTIDFRTFYSCDSLTSVVIPDSVTSIGIGAFSGCSGLTSIKYHGTQTKWGKINKDFEWDFNTGNYTITYNYTGE
;
A
#
# COMPACT_ATOMS: atom_id res chain seq x y z
N MET A 1 7.95 33.47 -8.16
CA MET A 1 9.18 34.02 -7.56
C MET A 1 8.98 35.03 -6.42
N LYS A 2 7.74 35.37 -6.00
CA LYS A 2 7.50 36.34 -4.88
C LYS A 2 7.09 35.70 -3.54
N LYS A 3 6.88 34.41 -3.45
CA LYS A 3 6.48 33.71 -2.20
C LYS A 3 7.65 33.13 -1.39
N TYR A 4 8.82 32.97 -1.98
CA TYR A 4 10.01 32.45 -1.29
C TYR A 4 10.82 33.53 -0.57
N LEU A 5 10.59 34.83 -0.89
CA LEU A 5 11.36 35.93 -0.28
C LEU A 5 10.83 36.34 1.11
N LEU A 6 9.57 36.01 1.44
CA LEU A 6 9.00 36.31 2.76
C LEU A 6 9.40 35.29 3.84
N PHE A 7 9.73 34.05 3.48
CA PHE A 7 10.17 33.04 4.45
C PHE A 7 11.62 33.20 4.89
N ILE A 8 12.47 33.77 4.05
CA ILE A 8 13.88 34.02 4.37
C ILE A 8 14.01 35.30 5.24
N LEU A 9 13.10 36.27 5.09
CA LEU A 9 13.16 37.48 5.91
C LEU A 9 12.66 37.26 7.34
N SER A 10 11.81 36.31 7.62
CA SER A 10 11.37 35.96 8.98
C SER A 10 12.43 35.20 9.77
N LEU A 11 13.32 34.47 9.09
CA LEU A 11 14.39 33.71 9.72
C LEU A 11 15.58 34.56 10.12
N VAL A 12 15.75 35.74 9.49
CA VAL A 12 16.87 36.65 9.78
C VAL A 12 16.53 37.66 10.89
N LEU A 13 15.24 37.92 11.15
CA LEU A 13 14.82 38.88 12.20
C LEU A 13 14.70 38.27 13.61
N LEU A 14 14.87 36.94 13.76
CA LEU A 14 14.87 36.27 15.06
C LEU A 14 16.27 36.14 15.69
N LEU A 15 17.29 36.70 15.05
CA LEU A 15 18.69 36.63 15.47
C LEU A 15 19.18 37.81 16.33
N SER A 16 18.30 38.73 16.74
CA SER A 16 18.76 39.98 17.40
C SER A 16 18.14 40.33 18.76
N LEU A 17 17.64 39.34 19.51
CA LEU A 17 17.28 39.58 20.92
C LEU A 17 18.03 38.60 21.84
N PHE A 18 19.35 38.60 21.76
CA PHE A 18 20.18 38.10 22.86
C PHE A 18 20.38 39.23 23.87
N SER A 19 19.48 39.34 24.84
CA SER A 19 19.82 40.05 26.09
C SER A 19 20.75 39.10 26.85
N PHE A 20 22.02 39.42 26.90
CA PHE A 20 22.97 38.78 27.81
C PHE A 20 22.49 39.05 29.24
N VAL A 21 21.84 38.10 29.85
CA VAL A 21 21.65 38.13 31.31
C VAL A 21 23.02 37.76 31.88
N GLY A 22 23.63 38.68 32.62
CA GLY A 22 24.93 38.47 33.22
C GLY A 22 24.93 37.24 34.15
N CYS A 23 26.05 36.55 34.19
CA CYS A 23 26.28 35.42 35.08
C CYS A 23 26.10 35.89 36.54
N ASN A 24 25.13 35.30 37.25
CA ASN A 24 24.90 35.67 38.67
C ASN A 24 25.98 35.11 39.60
N SER A 25 26.85 34.23 39.12
CA SER A 25 27.89 33.57 39.91
C SER A 25 29.30 34.07 39.63
N CYS A 26 29.51 34.88 38.57
CA CYS A 26 30.84 35.34 38.16
C CYS A 26 31.17 36.69 38.76
N LYS A 27 32.24 36.75 39.56
CA LYS A 27 32.73 37.98 40.19
C LYS A 27 33.56 38.86 39.25
N ASP A 28 34.00 38.35 38.11
CA ASP A 28 34.88 39.06 37.17
C ASP A 28 34.29 39.01 35.75
N ILE A 29 34.58 40.07 34.96
CA ILE A 29 34.18 40.18 33.54
C ILE A 29 35.08 39.19 32.74
N HIS A 30 34.54 38.06 32.32
CA HIS A 30 35.24 37.11 31.48
C HIS A 30 34.40 36.67 30.26
N VAL A 31 35.06 36.16 29.24
CA VAL A 31 34.39 35.66 28.06
C VAL A 31 33.92 34.22 28.34
N HIS A 32 32.57 34.03 28.31
CA HIS A 32 31.98 32.71 28.50
C HIS A 32 32.31 31.79 27.32
N LYS A 33 32.84 30.60 27.61
CA LYS A 33 32.97 29.52 26.66
C LYS A 33 31.89 28.47 26.94
N PHE A 34 31.12 28.16 25.89
CA PHE A 34 30.02 27.22 26.01
C PHE A 34 30.35 25.91 25.28
N THR A 35 30.10 24.81 25.94
CA THR A 35 29.90 23.50 25.29
C THR A 35 28.42 23.31 25.05
N THR A 36 28.06 22.58 24.01
CA THR A 36 26.64 22.35 23.65
C THR A 36 26.33 20.88 23.56
N SER A 37 25.20 20.47 24.13
CA SER A 37 24.57 19.19 23.86
C SER A 37 23.22 19.44 23.19
N VAL A 38 22.84 18.57 22.26
CA VAL A 38 21.58 18.70 21.50
C VAL A 38 20.81 17.39 21.62
N VAL A 39 19.53 17.53 21.96
CA VAL A 39 18.52 16.50 21.76
C VAL A 39 17.66 17.00 20.61
N ASP A 40 17.73 16.32 19.49
CA ASP A 40 17.01 16.75 18.28
C ASP A 40 15.50 16.63 18.47
N ALA A 41 14.75 17.57 17.87
CA ALA A 41 13.30 17.48 17.79
C ALA A 41 12.87 16.32 16.92
N THR A 42 11.78 15.65 17.30
CA THR A 42 11.08 14.69 16.47
C THR A 42 9.87 15.34 15.78
N CYS A 43 9.10 14.56 15.02
CA CYS A 43 7.88 15.08 14.41
C CYS A 43 6.86 15.60 15.44
N THR A 44 6.81 15.02 16.63
CA THR A 44 5.77 15.33 17.65
C THR A 44 6.32 15.87 18.94
N THR A 45 7.63 15.71 19.22
CA THR A 45 8.26 16.17 20.45
C THR A 45 9.25 17.28 20.19
N ALA A 46 9.25 18.28 21.06
CA ALA A 46 10.27 19.31 21.06
C ALA A 46 11.63 18.72 21.37
N GLY A 47 12.65 19.22 20.71
CA GLY A 47 14.05 18.94 21.05
C GLY A 47 14.57 20.00 22.01
N GLU A 48 15.79 19.85 22.43
CA GLU A 48 16.44 20.75 23.37
C GLU A 48 17.91 20.97 23.02
N LYS A 49 18.34 22.22 23.04
CA LYS A 49 19.77 22.54 22.94
C LYS A 49 20.22 23.19 24.24
N VAL A 50 21.11 22.48 24.94
CA VAL A 50 21.69 22.91 26.22
C VAL A 50 23.07 23.50 25.96
N TYR A 51 23.30 24.69 26.48
CA TYR A 51 24.58 25.39 26.47
C TYR A 51 25.12 25.36 27.91
N ILE A 52 26.30 24.83 28.11
CA ILE A 52 26.96 24.69 29.41
C ILE A 52 28.22 25.57 29.39
N CYS A 53 28.26 26.58 30.25
CA CYS A 53 29.42 27.44 30.42
C CYS A 53 30.48 26.75 31.28
N ASP A 54 31.76 26.95 30.98
CA ASP A 54 32.88 26.51 31.81
C ASP A 54 32.80 27.04 33.24
N CYS A 55 32.03 28.12 33.50
CA CYS A 55 31.76 28.67 34.82
C CYS A 55 30.64 27.98 35.60
N GLY A 56 29.96 26.97 34.98
CA GLY A 56 28.88 26.19 35.59
C GLY A 56 27.47 26.71 35.25
N ASP A 57 27.34 27.86 34.58
CA ASP A 57 26.01 28.31 34.15
C ASP A 57 25.49 27.48 32.99
N THR A 58 24.21 27.19 33.00
CA THR A 58 23.52 26.47 31.93
C THR A 58 22.40 27.32 31.33
N TYR A 59 22.27 27.25 30.01
CA TYR A 59 21.20 27.87 29.26
C TYR A 59 20.58 26.84 28.30
N THR A 60 19.27 26.73 28.32
CA THR A 60 18.52 25.79 27.50
C THR A 60 17.66 26.54 26.48
N ARG A 61 17.67 26.03 25.26
CA ARG A 61 16.78 26.50 24.19
C ARG A 61 15.96 25.32 23.66
N GLU A 62 14.65 25.50 23.67
CA GLU A 62 13.74 24.54 23.06
C GLU A 62 13.84 24.56 21.51
N ILE A 63 13.86 23.42 20.89
CA ILE A 63 13.74 23.23 19.46
C ILE A 63 12.31 22.74 19.19
N GLN A 64 11.55 23.52 18.43
CA GLN A 64 10.15 23.18 18.16
C GLN A 64 10.03 21.82 17.43
N PRO A 65 8.94 21.06 17.65
CA PRO A 65 8.66 19.84 16.89
C PRO A 65 8.68 20.11 15.38
N LEU A 66 9.21 19.14 14.61
CA LEU A 66 9.36 19.27 13.15
C LEU A 66 8.02 19.23 12.41
N GLY A 67 6.97 18.67 13.03
CA GLY A 67 5.73 18.32 12.34
C GLY A 67 5.88 17.07 11.48
N HIS A 68 4.77 16.59 10.93
CA HIS A 68 4.80 15.46 9.99
C HIS A 68 4.98 15.97 8.56
N THR A 69 5.79 15.27 7.77
CA THR A 69 6.04 15.58 6.35
C THR A 69 5.52 14.43 5.49
N TYR A 70 4.60 14.74 4.57
CA TYR A 70 3.94 13.77 3.67
C TYR A 70 4.27 14.11 2.22
N GLU A 71 4.90 13.18 1.51
CA GLU A 71 5.27 13.32 0.09
C GLU A 71 4.42 12.41 -0.78
N ASN A 72 3.20 12.85 -1.16
CA ASN A 72 2.23 12.07 -1.93
C ASN A 72 1.81 10.73 -1.27
N SER A 73 2.00 10.59 0.03
CA SER A 73 1.64 9.45 0.85
C SER A 73 0.91 9.93 2.11
N ASN A 74 0.23 9.03 2.80
CA ASN A 74 -0.30 9.29 4.14
C ASN A 74 0.67 8.83 5.25
N GLU A 75 1.87 8.41 4.90
CA GLU A 75 2.94 8.08 5.85
C GLU A 75 3.97 9.19 5.91
N CYS A 76 4.32 9.61 7.13
CA CYS A 76 5.37 10.60 7.35
C CYS A 76 6.74 10.02 6.96
N SER A 77 7.44 10.70 6.05
CA SER A 77 8.75 10.27 5.54
C SER A 77 9.88 10.29 6.60
N VAL A 78 9.63 10.96 7.75
CA VAL A 78 10.63 11.11 8.82
C VAL A 78 10.45 10.08 9.94
N CYS A 79 9.22 9.84 10.40
CA CYS A 79 8.96 9.00 11.57
C CYS A 79 8.03 7.81 11.32
N GLY A 80 7.53 7.63 10.09
CA GLY A 80 6.60 6.56 9.74
C GLY A 80 5.19 6.71 10.31
N TYR A 81 4.84 7.87 10.89
CA TYR A 81 3.46 8.09 11.34
C TYR A 81 2.48 8.05 10.18
N VAL A 82 1.44 7.24 10.29
CA VAL A 82 0.40 7.11 9.25
C VAL A 82 -0.77 8.02 9.58
N ASP A 83 -1.03 8.99 8.70
CA ASP A 83 -2.18 9.88 8.83
C ASP A 83 -3.47 9.13 8.46
N THR A 84 -4.37 9.01 9.41
CA THR A 84 -5.62 8.25 9.27
C THR A 84 -6.81 9.08 8.81
N GLN A 85 -6.65 10.40 8.60
CA GLN A 85 -7.74 11.29 8.14
C GLN A 85 -8.34 10.87 6.78
N TYR A 86 -7.56 10.13 5.96
CA TYR A 86 -7.99 9.63 4.66
C TYR A 86 -8.91 8.43 4.73
N PHE A 87 -9.18 7.90 5.93
CA PHE A 87 -9.93 6.66 6.11
C PHE A 87 -11.16 6.84 6.99
N THR A 88 -12.16 6.04 6.72
CA THR A 88 -13.26 5.72 7.63
C THR A 88 -13.14 4.27 8.09
N PHE A 89 -13.66 3.98 9.26
CA PHE A 89 -13.51 2.69 9.90
C PHE A 89 -14.88 2.16 10.33
N ALA A 90 -15.09 0.87 10.17
CA ALA A 90 -16.27 0.19 10.68
C ALA A 90 -15.85 -1.06 11.46
N PHE A 91 -16.51 -1.33 12.58
CA PHE A 91 -16.29 -2.58 13.31
C PHE A 91 -16.63 -3.78 12.43
N SER A 92 -15.71 -4.73 12.38
CA SER A 92 -15.90 -6.04 11.74
C SER A 92 -16.35 -7.09 12.77
N SER A 93 -15.81 -6.97 14.00
CA SER A 93 -16.16 -7.74 15.18
C SER A 93 -15.78 -6.93 16.43
N MET A 94 -15.94 -7.48 17.64
CA MET A 94 -15.70 -6.71 18.89
C MET A 94 -14.33 -6.04 18.99
N ASP A 95 -13.27 -6.57 18.28
CA ASP A 95 -11.89 -6.08 18.43
C ASP A 95 -11.21 -5.81 17.09
N THR A 96 -11.94 -5.67 15.98
CA THR A 96 -11.36 -5.51 14.65
C THR A 96 -12.09 -4.50 13.78
N TYR A 97 -11.32 -3.81 12.94
CA TYR A 97 -11.83 -2.83 11.97
C TYR A 97 -11.73 -3.31 10.53
N LYS A 98 -12.69 -2.85 9.72
CA LYS A 98 -12.59 -2.75 8.26
C LYS A 98 -12.29 -1.31 7.89
N ILE A 99 -11.39 -1.13 6.91
CA ILE A 99 -10.97 0.19 6.44
C ILE A 99 -11.60 0.53 5.10
N ARG A 100 -11.91 1.82 4.91
CA ARG A 100 -12.37 2.41 3.67
C ARG A 100 -11.81 3.81 3.50
N ALA A 101 -11.57 4.27 2.25
CA ALA A 101 -11.27 5.66 1.96
C ALA A 101 -12.42 6.59 2.40
N ALA A 102 -12.07 7.71 3.02
CA ALA A 102 -13.05 8.70 3.48
C ALA A 102 -13.66 9.48 2.31
N ASP A 103 -12.86 9.78 1.29
CA ASP A 103 -13.25 10.46 0.04
C ASP A 103 -12.40 9.91 -1.10
N GLU A 104 -13.04 9.36 -2.13
CA GLU A 104 -12.39 8.77 -3.30
C GLU A 104 -11.55 9.76 -4.12
N ASN A 105 -11.90 11.05 -4.07
CA ASN A 105 -11.21 12.13 -4.78
C ASN A 105 -10.02 12.70 -4.01
N ASN A 106 -9.88 12.39 -2.73
CA ASN A 106 -8.85 12.92 -1.84
C ASN A 106 -7.93 11.84 -1.27
N VAL A 107 -7.76 10.73 -1.99
CA VAL A 107 -6.83 9.66 -1.59
C VAL A 107 -5.43 9.98 -2.13
N PRO A 108 -4.37 9.93 -1.29
CA PRO A 108 -3.00 10.07 -1.76
C PRO A 108 -2.65 9.05 -2.84
N ALA A 109 -1.68 9.39 -3.71
CA ALA A 109 -1.22 8.48 -4.75
C ALA A 109 -0.59 7.19 -4.17
N HIS A 110 0.00 7.29 -3.00
CA HIS A 110 0.61 6.19 -2.27
C HIS A 110 -0.03 6.09 -0.89
N VAL A 111 -0.65 4.97 -0.58
CA VAL A 111 -1.40 4.75 0.66
C VAL A 111 -0.74 3.67 1.49
N VAL A 112 -0.52 3.95 2.77
CA VAL A 112 -0.16 2.96 3.78
C VAL A 112 -1.35 2.74 4.70
N ILE A 113 -1.84 1.51 4.76
CA ILE A 113 -2.93 1.12 5.65
C ILE A 113 -2.32 0.71 7.00
N PRO A 114 -2.71 1.35 8.12
CA PRO A 114 -2.17 0.99 9.42
C PRO A 114 -2.69 -0.39 9.86
N SER A 115 -1.85 -1.15 10.56
CA SER A 115 -2.25 -2.46 11.10
C SER A 115 -3.21 -2.36 12.28
N LYS A 116 -3.25 -1.19 12.95
CA LYS A 116 -4.13 -0.88 14.08
C LYS A 116 -4.59 0.58 14.04
N ILE A 117 -5.77 0.83 14.56
CA ILE A 117 -6.37 2.15 14.74
C ILE A 117 -7.06 2.13 16.10
N ASP A 118 -6.73 3.12 16.97
CA ASP A 118 -7.24 3.22 18.35
C ASP A 118 -7.07 1.92 19.15
N GLY A 119 -5.98 1.17 18.88
CA GLY A 119 -5.69 -0.10 19.49
C GLY A 119 -6.34 -1.33 18.82
N TYR A 120 -7.34 -1.15 17.97
CA TYR A 120 -8.05 -2.22 17.25
C TYR A 120 -7.32 -2.61 15.97
N ARG A 121 -7.26 -3.92 15.67
CA ARG A 121 -6.58 -4.43 14.46
C ARG A 121 -7.42 -4.15 13.21
N VAL A 122 -6.76 -3.73 12.13
CA VAL A 122 -7.37 -3.67 10.80
C VAL A 122 -7.26 -5.06 10.16
N THR A 123 -8.39 -5.74 9.96
CA THR A 123 -8.42 -7.13 9.49
C THR A 123 -9.07 -7.31 8.12
N ALA A 124 -9.68 -6.26 7.57
CA ALA A 124 -10.24 -6.33 6.24
C ALA A 124 -10.18 -4.98 5.51
N ILE A 125 -9.97 -5.05 4.20
CA ILE A 125 -10.31 -3.96 3.29
C ILE A 125 -11.80 -4.05 3.03
N ALA A 126 -12.56 -3.01 3.37
CA ALA A 126 -14.01 -3.01 3.30
C ALA A 126 -14.52 -3.11 1.85
N GLU A 127 -15.78 -3.47 1.69
CA GLU A 127 -16.46 -3.37 0.40
C GLU A 127 -16.39 -1.93 -0.12
N GLN A 128 -16.00 -1.77 -1.40
CA GLN A 128 -15.82 -0.47 -2.05
C GLN A 128 -14.80 0.45 -1.34
N ALA A 129 -13.80 -0.10 -0.65
CA ALA A 129 -12.89 0.67 0.18
C ALA A 129 -12.17 1.80 -0.58
N PHE A 130 -11.69 1.52 -1.78
CA PHE A 130 -11.03 2.46 -2.69
C PHE A 130 -11.74 2.53 -4.05
N PHE A 131 -13.07 2.51 -4.01
CA PHE A 131 -13.92 2.53 -5.20
C PHE A 131 -13.69 3.83 -5.97
N TYR A 132 -13.35 3.75 -7.27
CA TYR A 132 -13.00 4.88 -8.17
C TYR A 132 -11.82 5.75 -7.70
N CYS A 133 -10.96 5.30 -6.79
CA CYS A 133 -9.74 6.03 -6.43
C CYS A 133 -8.73 6.03 -7.60
N SER A 134 -9.04 6.77 -8.66
CA SER A 134 -8.28 6.77 -9.92
C SER A 134 -6.87 7.36 -9.80
N SER A 135 -6.58 8.15 -8.75
CA SER A 135 -5.27 8.70 -8.43
C SER A 135 -4.35 7.73 -7.69
N LEU A 136 -4.90 6.66 -7.09
CA LEU A 136 -4.15 5.69 -6.29
C LEU A 136 -3.17 4.89 -7.16
N LYS A 137 -1.86 5.01 -6.86
CA LYS A 137 -0.79 4.33 -7.59
C LYS A 137 -0.26 3.09 -6.88
N SER A 138 -0.21 3.13 -5.55
CA SER A 138 0.19 1.98 -4.74
C SER A 138 -0.51 1.98 -3.39
N VAL A 139 -0.66 0.79 -2.83
CA VAL A 139 -1.19 0.58 -1.50
C VAL A 139 -0.35 -0.46 -0.76
N VAL A 140 0.02 -0.15 0.48
CA VAL A 140 0.62 -1.10 1.41
C VAL A 140 -0.48 -1.64 2.31
N ILE A 141 -0.75 -2.94 2.22
CA ILE A 141 -1.75 -3.65 3.00
C ILE A 141 -1.02 -4.35 4.15
N PRO A 142 -1.39 -4.14 5.42
CA PRO A 142 -0.70 -4.76 6.55
C PRO A 142 -1.04 -6.25 6.68
N ASP A 143 -0.11 -7.02 7.27
CA ASP A 143 -0.24 -8.48 7.49
C ASP A 143 -1.44 -8.88 8.36
N SER A 144 -2.05 -7.91 9.06
CA SER A 144 -3.25 -8.14 9.85
C SER A 144 -4.51 -8.36 9.00
N VAL A 145 -4.46 -8.00 7.70
CA VAL A 145 -5.61 -8.13 6.79
C VAL A 145 -5.77 -9.58 6.33
N THR A 146 -6.98 -10.10 6.48
CA THR A 146 -7.36 -11.46 6.07
C THR A 146 -8.34 -11.52 4.91
N THR A 147 -8.95 -10.37 4.58
CA THR A 147 -9.98 -10.31 3.52
C THR A 147 -9.86 -9.02 2.72
N ILE A 148 -9.85 -9.14 1.41
CA ILE A 148 -10.10 -8.05 0.47
C ILE A 148 -11.52 -8.19 -0.01
N SER A 149 -12.42 -7.30 0.44
CA SER A 149 -13.86 -7.41 0.18
C SER A 149 -14.22 -7.04 -1.27
N PRO A 150 -15.46 -7.31 -1.72
CA PRO A 150 -15.92 -6.97 -3.07
C PRO A 150 -15.70 -5.49 -3.42
N TYR A 151 -15.34 -5.24 -4.69
CA TYR A 151 -15.10 -3.90 -5.26
C TYR A 151 -14.05 -3.06 -4.52
N ALA A 152 -13.19 -3.66 -3.69
CA ALA A 152 -12.28 -2.93 -2.81
C ALA A 152 -11.41 -1.90 -3.56
N PHE A 153 -10.91 -2.24 -4.76
CA PHE A 153 -10.09 -1.38 -5.63
C PHE A 153 -10.72 -1.22 -7.04
N TYR A 154 -12.06 -1.21 -7.09
CA TYR A 154 -12.79 -1.10 -8.36
C TYR A 154 -12.50 0.24 -9.05
N TYR A 155 -12.04 0.19 -10.33
CA TYR A 155 -11.62 1.36 -11.11
C TYR A 155 -10.46 2.17 -10.49
N CYS A 156 -9.57 1.57 -9.71
CA CYS A 156 -8.27 2.17 -9.37
C CYS A 156 -7.35 2.13 -10.59
N SER A 157 -7.66 2.94 -11.60
CA SER A 157 -7.06 2.85 -12.94
C SER A 157 -5.56 3.17 -12.97
N SER A 158 -5.03 3.90 -11.99
CA SER A 158 -3.61 4.23 -11.86
C SER A 158 -2.84 3.26 -10.96
N LEU A 159 -3.49 2.28 -10.32
CA LEU A 159 -2.82 1.32 -9.43
C LEU A 159 -1.87 0.43 -10.24
N THR A 160 -0.56 0.56 -9.97
CA THR A 160 0.49 -0.12 -10.73
C THR A 160 0.92 -1.45 -10.12
N SER A 161 0.86 -1.54 -8.80
CA SER A 161 1.21 -2.76 -8.06
C SER A 161 0.46 -2.84 -6.74
N VAL A 162 0.23 -4.05 -6.29
CA VAL A 162 -0.30 -4.37 -4.96
C VAL A 162 0.38 -5.62 -4.44
N VAL A 163 0.81 -5.59 -3.19
CA VAL A 163 1.27 -6.78 -2.47
C VAL A 163 0.14 -7.21 -1.56
N ILE A 164 -0.36 -8.40 -1.78
CA ILE A 164 -1.39 -9.02 -0.95
C ILE A 164 -0.68 -9.81 0.14
N PRO A 165 -0.90 -9.49 1.44
CA PRO A 165 -0.19 -10.15 2.53
C PRO A 165 -0.61 -11.62 2.73
N ASP A 166 0.31 -12.42 3.28
CA ASP A 166 0.14 -13.87 3.48
C ASP A 166 -1.04 -14.26 4.40
N GLY A 167 -1.61 -13.29 5.13
CA GLY A 167 -2.83 -13.50 5.93
C GLY A 167 -4.13 -13.52 5.14
N VAL A 168 -4.13 -13.06 3.87
CA VAL A 168 -5.35 -12.94 3.07
C VAL A 168 -5.82 -14.30 2.58
N THR A 169 -7.05 -14.66 2.89
CA THR A 169 -7.66 -15.94 2.47
C THR A 169 -8.65 -15.79 1.32
N SER A 170 -9.15 -14.56 1.09
CA SER A 170 -10.14 -14.32 0.04
C SER A 170 -9.96 -12.96 -0.64
N ILE A 171 -10.13 -12.96 -1.97
CA ILE A 171 -10.23 -11.77 -2.81
C ILE A 171 -11.66 -11.73 -3.35
N GLY A 172 -12.41 -10.69 -2.98
CA GLY A 172 -13.82 -10.52 -3.33
C GLY A 172 -14.06 -10.31 -4.83
N TYR A 173 -15.31 -10.48 -5.24
CA TYR A 173 -15.69 -10.24 -6.63
C TYR A 173 -15.41 -8.78 -7.03
N SER A 174 -14.97 -8.58 -8.26
CA SER A 174 -14.61 -7.28 -8.84
C SER A 174 -13.63 -6.46 -7.99
N ALA A 175 -12.82 -7.11 -7.13
CA ALA A 175 -11.94 -6.40 -6.19
C ALA A 175 -10.94 -5.50 -6.90
N PHE A 176 -10.38 -5.91 -8.06
CA PHE A 176 -9.44 -5.15 -8.90
C PHE A 176 -10.00 -4.89 -10.31
N TYR A 177 -11.33 -4.79 -10.44
CA TYR A 177 -11.98 -4.55 -11.72
C TYR A 177 -11.52 -3.22 -12.33
N ASN A 178 -11.06 -3.21 -13.60
CA ASN A 178 -10.53 -2.05 -14.31
C ASN A 178 -9.31 -1.38 -13.64
N CYS A 179 -8.47 -2.12 -12.92
CA CYS A 179 -7.14 -1.67 -12.52
C CYS A 179 -6.20 -1.75 -13.73
N ARG A 180 -6.41 -0.87 -14.72
CA ARG A 180 -5.76 -0.97 -16.04
C ARG A 180 -4.24 -0.81 -16.02
N SER A 181 -3.69 -0.12 -15.03
CA SER A 181 -2.24 0.08 -14.86
C SER A 181 -1.57 -1.02 -14.04
N LEU A 182 -2.32 -1.98 -13.50
CA LEU A 182 -1.78 -3.05 -12.67
C LEU A 182 -0.91 -3.99 -13.51
N THR A 183 0.41 -3.91 -13.31
CA THR A 183 1.38 -4.69 -14.09
C THR A 183 1.70 -6.03 -13.47
N SER A 184 1.61 -6.13 -12.15
CA SER A 184 1.88 -7.35 -11.41
C SER A 184 1.04 -7.43 -10.15
N VAL A 185 0.70 -8.64 -9.75
CA VAL A 185 0.08 -8.97 -8.46
C VAL A 185 0.68 -10.28 -7.97
N VAL A 186 1.07 -10.30 -6.69
CA VAL A 186 1.45 -11.53 -5.99
C VAL A 186 0.25 -11.96 -5.17
N ILE A 187 -0.31 -13.13 -5.49
CA ILE A 187 -1.41 -13.73 -4.76
C ILE A 187 -0.80 -14.80 -3.84
N PRO A 188 -0.87 -14.65 -2.51
CA PRO A 188 -0.22 -15.57 -1.59
C PRO A 188 -0.93 -16.94 -1.52
N ASP A 189 -0.21 -17.97 -1.09
CA ASP A 189 -0.71 -19.36 -0.99
C ASP A 189 -1.87 -19.52 0.01
N SER A 190 -2.04 -18.55 0.92
CA SER A 190 -3.19 -18.50 1.84
C SER A 190 -4.53 -18.26 1.15
N VAL A 191 -4.52 -17.70 -0.07
CA VAL A 191 -5.76 -17.38 -0.81
C VAL A 191 -6.39 -18.66 -1.33
N THR A 192 -7.63 -18.90 -0.92
CA THR A 192 -8.44 -20.06 -1.35
C THR A 192 -9.64 -19.66 -2.22
N TYR A 193 -9.95 -18.36 -2.27
CA TYR A 193 -11.06 -17.85 -3.08
C TYR A 193 -10.68 -16.56 -3.82
N ILE A 194 -10.89 -16.58 -5.14
CA ILE A 194 -10.80 -15.41 -6.03
C ILE A 194 -12.16 -15.26 -6.71
N GLY A 195 -12.87 -14.17 -6.41
CA GLY A 195 -14.22 -13.93 -6.90
C GLY A 195 -14.31 -13.65 -8.40
N TYR A 196 -15.52 -13.80 -8.94
CA TYR A 196 -15.80 -13.44 -10.32
C TYR A 196 -15.44 -11.97 -10.62
N HIS A 197 -14.93 -11.71 -11.83
CA HIS A 197 -14.43 -10.40 -12.27
C HIS A 197 -13.30 -9.82 -11.41
N ALA A 198 -12.64 -10.58 -10.53
CA ALA A 198 -11.68 -10.02 -9.56
C ALA A 198 -10.59 -9.18 -10.23
N PHE A 199 -10.08 -9.59 -11.40
CA PHE A 199 -9.07 -8.90 -12.20
C PHE A 199 -9.56 -8.56 -13.61
N TYR A 200 -10.87 -8.35 -13.77
CA TYR A 200 -11.47 -7.99 -15.06
C TYR A 200 -10.84 -6.70 -15.61
N ASN A 201 -10.37 -6.75 -16.87
CA ASN A 201 -9.76 -5.62 -17.58
C ASN A 201 -8.56 -4.98 -16.83
N CYS A 202 -7.75 -5.82 -16.17
CA CYS A 202 -6.39 -5.47 -15.74
C CYS A 202 -5.47 -5.55 -16.96
N SER A 203 -5.64 -4.64 -17.93
CA SER A 203 -5.07 -4.75 -19.26
C SER A 203 -3.54 -4.69 -19.31
N SER A 204 -2.88 -4.19 -18.27
CA SER A 204 -1.41 -4.18 -18.15
C SER A 204 -0.83 -5.39 -17.41
N LEU A 205 -1.66 -6.28 -16.81
CA LEU A 205 -1.18 -7.42 -16.05
C LEU A 205 -0.44 -8.41 -16.96
N THR A 206 0.82 -8.69 -16.63
CA THR A 206 1.71 -9.48 -17.51
C THR A 206 1.76 -10.97 -17.18
N SER A 207 1.61 -11.30 -15.91
CA SER A 207 1.62 -12.70 -15.44
C SER A 207 0.82 -12.84 -14.16
N VAL A 208 0.34 -14.05 -13.90
CA VAL A 208 -0.33 -14.41 -12.66
C VAL A 208 -0.01 -15.85 -12.28
N VAL A 209 0.20 -16.09 -10.99
CA VAL A 209 0.29 -17.43 -10.39
C VAL A 209 -0.98 -17.62 -9.55
N ILE A 210 -1.75 -18.66 -9.88
CA ILE A 210 -2.93 -19.04 -9.10
C ILE A 210 -2.43 -19.93 -7.94
N PRO A 211 -2.75 -19.61 -6.67
CA PRO A 211 -2.30 -20.40 -5.52
C PRO A 211 -2.94 -21.80 -5.46
N ASP A 212 -2.25 -22.73 -4.83
CA ASP A 212 -2.68 -24.14 -4.69
C ASP A 212 -4.00 -24.32 -3.91
N GLY A 213 -4.39 -23.34 -3.07
CA GLY A 213 -5.67 -23.35 -2.37
C GLY A 213 -6.89 -23.08 -3.25
N VAL A 214 -6.70 -22.56 -4.48
CA VAL A 214 -7.79 -22.18 -5.39
C VAL A 214 -8.24 -23.40 -6.20
N THR A 215 -9.54 -23.71 -6.14
CA THR A 215 -10.14 -24.84 -6.86
C THR A 215 -10.96 -24.41 -8.08
N THR A 216 -11.30 -23.14 -8.18
CA THR A 216 -12.10 -22.57 -9.27
C THR A 216 -11.52 -21.24 -9.74
N ILE A 217 -11.29 -21.11 -11.05
CA ILE A 217 -11.07 -19.82 -11.70
C ILE A 217 -12.43 -19.35 -12.21
N ASP A 218 -13.02 -18.38 -11.53
CA ASP A 218 -14.44 -18.05 -11.65
C ASP A 218 -14.77 -17.23 -12.92
N PHE A 219 -16.04 -16.91 -13.10
CA PHE A 219 -16.60 -16.16 -14.23
C PHE A 219 -15.81 -14.87 -14.48
N ARG A 220 -15.22 -14.74 -15.68
CA ARG A 220 -14.48 -13.56 -16.16
C ARG A 220 -13.43 -13.02 -15.20
N THR A 221 -12.80 -13.88 -14.39
CA THR A 221 -11.80 -13.44 -13.38
C THR A 221 -10.67 -12.63 -14.01
N PHE A 222 -10.13 -13.03 -15.17
CA PHE A 222 -9.05 -12.35 -15.91
C PHE A 222 -9.50 -11.90 -17.30
N TYR A 223 -10.79 -11.60 -17.49
CA TYR A 223 -11.32 -11.15 -18.77
C TYR A 223 -10.62 -9.88 -19.24
N SER A 224 -10.21 -9.81 -20.51
CA SER A 224 -9.51 -8.66 -21.13
C SER A 224 -8.25 -8.21 -20.35
N CYS A 225 -7.48 -9.15 -19.83
CA CYS A 225 -6.11 -8.91 -19.40
C CYS A 225 -5.18 -8.98 -20.63
N ASP A 226 -5.22 -7.97 -21.48
CA ASP A 226 -4.65 -7.99 -22.84
C ASP A 226 -3.14 -8.24 -22.85
N SER A 227 -2.40 -7.78 -21.84
CA SER A 227 -0.96 -7.97 -21.69
C SER A 227 -0.56 -9.26 -20.98
N LEU A 228 -1.53 -10.08 -20.55
CA LEU A 228 -1.23 -11.32 -19.84
C LEU A 228 -0.57 -12.34 -20.77
N THR A 229 0.73 -12.57 -20.57
CA THR A 229 1.52 -13.47 -21.41
C THR A 229 1.64 -14.89 -20.85
N SER A 230 1.60 -15.02 -19.52
CA SER A 230 1.76 -16.30 -18.83
C SER A 230 0.84 -16.42 -17.63
N VAL A 231 0.27 -17.61 -17.45
CA VAL A 231 -0.48 -17.99 -16.25
C VAL A 231 0.02 -19.32 -15.72
N VAL A 232 0.21 -19.40 -14.39
CA VAL A 232 0.48 -20.67 -13.70
C VAL A 232 -0.81 -21.12 -13.02
N ILE A 233 -1.25 -22.35 -13.34
CA ILE A 233 -2.48 -22.95 -12.82
C ILE A 233 -2.13 -24.20 -12.02
N PRO A 234 -2.50 -24.28 -10.73
CA PRO A 234 -2.23 -25.43 -9.89
C PRO A 234 -3.12 -26.63 -10.25
N ASP A 235 -2.72 -27.80 -9.83
CA ASP A 235 -3.47 -29.02 -10.07
C ASP A 235 -4.71 -29.22 -9.17
N SER A 236 -4.89 -28.30 -8.21
CA SER A 236 -6.11 -28.15 -7.40
C SER A 236 -7.31 -27.61 -8.19
N VAL A 237 -7.07 -26.90 -9.31
CA VAL A 237 -8.14 -26.31 -10.11
C VAL A 237 -8.97 -27.41 -10.78
N THR A 238 -10.25 -27.41 -10.50
CA THR A 238 -11.24 -28.37 -11.03
C THR A 238 -12.24 -27.74 -12.01
N SER A 239 -12.38 -26.39 -11.98
CA SER A 239 -13.23 -25.69 -12.93
C SER A 239 -12.69 -24.33 -13.34
N ILE A 240 -12.97 -23.96 -14.60
CA ILE A 240 -12.67 -22.66 -15.21
C ILE A 240 -13.96 -22.12 -15.81
N GLY A 241 -14.44 -21.01 -15.26
CA GLY A 241 -15.73 -20.41 -15.61
C GLY A 241 -15.75 -19.68 -16.96
N ILE A 242 -16.94 -19.32 -17.41
CA ILE A 242 -17.18 -18.63 -18.68
C ILE A 242 -16.30 -17.38 -18.76
N GLY A 243 -15.56 -17.25 -19.86
CA GLY A 243 -14.76 -16.08 -20.17
C GLY A 243 -13.63 -15.80 -19.18
N ALA A 244 -13.20 -16.78 -18.38
CA ALA A 244 -12.20 -16.57 -17.33
C ALA A 244 -10.91 -15.91 -17.84
N PHE A 245 -10.46 -16.26 -19.07
CA PHE A 245 -9.32 -15.66 -19.77
C PHE A 245 -9.70 -15.04 -21.12
N SER A 246 -11.00 -14.90 -21.40
CA SER A 246 -11.48 -14.36 -22.68
C SER A 246 -10.91 -12.95 -22.91
N GLY A 247 -10.40 -12.68 -24.10
CA GLY A 247 -9.77 -11.41 -24.45
C GLY A 247 -8.32 -11.25 -23.96
N CYS A 248 -7.71 -12.25 -23.34
CA CYS A 248 -6.28 -12.22 -22.99
C CYS A 248 -5.43 -12.40 -24.26
N SER A 249 -5.43 -11.40 -25.15
CA SER A 249 -4.85 -11.48 -26.50
C SER A 249 -3.33 -11.68 -26.51
N GLY A 250 -2.65 -11.32 -25.41
CA GLY A 250 -1.21 -11.53 -25.21
C GLY A 250 -0.82 -12.91 -24.71
N LEU A 251 -1.78 -13.81 -24.39
CA LEU A 251 -1.48 -15.08 -23.73
C LEU A 251 -0.73 -16.03 -24.67
N THR A 252 0.48 -16.45 -24.25
CA THR A 252 1.34 -17.36 -25.00
C THR A 252 1.67 -18.64 -24.23
N SER A 253 1.48 -18.65 -22.91
CA SER A 253 1.87 -19.79 -22.06
C SER A 253 0.88 -20.02 -20.92
N ILE A 254 0.42 -21.27 -20.81
CA ILE A 254 -0.24 -21.78 -19.60
C ILE A 254 0.67 -22.86 -19.01
N LYS A 255 1.10 -22.65 -17.76
CA LYS A 255 1.92 -23.59 -16.99
C LYS A 255 1.01 -24.29 -15.98
N TYR A 256 0.80 -25.59 -16.16
CA TYR A 256 -0.08 -26.39 -15.32
C TYR A 256 0.71 -27.35 -14.43
N HIS A 257 0.50 -27.33 -13.13
CA HIS A 257 1.21 -28.21 -12.19
C HIS A 257 0.83 -29.69 -12.36
N GLY A 258 -0.36 -29.97 -12.87
CA GLY A 258 -0.84 -31.33 -13.05
C GLY A 258 -0.47 -31.95 -14.40
N THR A 259 -0.86 -33.22 -14.58
CA THR A 259 -0.68 -33.96 -15.82
C THR A 259 -1.68 -33.52 -16.91
N GLN A 260 -1.36 -33.82 -18.17
CA GLN A 260 -2.29 -33.61 -19.28
C GLN A 260 -3.65 -34.29 -19.06
N THR A 261 -3.64 -35.48 -18.44
CA THR A 261 -4.88 -36.20 -18.10
C THR A 261 -5.73 -35.45 -17.08
N LYS A 262 -5.11 -34.84 -16.06
CA LYS A 262 -5.82 -33.99 -15.09
C LYS A 262 -6.37 -32.73 -15.77
N TRP A 263 -5.58 -32.05 -16.62
CA TRP A 263 -6.04 -30.92 -17.42
C TRP A 263 -7.30 -31.20 -18.23
N GLY A 264 -7.34 -32.39 -18.86
CA GLY A 264 -8.50 -32.87 -19.63
C GLY A 264 -9.76 -33.08 -18.80
N LYS A 265 -9.63 -33.23 -17.47
CA LYS A 265 -10.74 -33.39 -16.53
C LYS A 265 -11.26 -32.12 -15.92
N ILE A 266 -10.53 -31.00 -16.08
CA ILE A 266 -11.01 -29.70 -15.61
C ILE A 266 -12.29 -29.37 -16.37
N ASN A 267 -13.36 -29.04 -15.64
CA ASN A 267 -14.56 -28.48 -16.24
C ASN A 267 -14.26 -27.07 -16.75
N LYS A 268 -14.25 -26.91 -18.06
CA LYS A 268 -14.04 -25.63 -18.74
C LYS A 268 -15.34 -25.21 -19.38
N ASP A 269 -15.89 -24.12 -18.86
CA ASP A 269 -17.13 -23.57 -19.40
C ASP A 269 -16.92 -22.98 -20.81
N PHE A 270 -18.03 -22.74 -21.50
CA PHE A 270 -18.03 -22.14 -22.82
C PHE A 270 -17.25 -20.83 -22.87
N GLU A 271 -16.44 -20.62 -23.90
CA GLU A 271 -15.66 -19.40 -24.10
C GLU A 271 -14.70 -19.02 -22.96
N TRP A 272 -14.26 -19.97 -22.13
CA TRP A 272 -13.33 -19.68 -21.04
C TRP A 272 -12.05 -18.96 -21.52
N ASP A 273 -11.61 -19.21 -22.76
CA ASP A 273 -10.42 -18.67 -23.43
C ASP A 273 -10.74 -18.01 -24.80
N PHE A 274 -11.97 -17.52 -25.02
CA PHE A 274 -12.35 -16.92 -26.28
C PHE A 274 -11.50 -15.70 -26.59
N ASN A 275 -11.02 -15.57 -27.83
CA ASN A 275 -10.20 -14.46 -28.30
C ASN A 275 -8.92 -14.23 -27.44
N THR A 276 -8.32 -15.30 -26.98
CA THR A 276 -6.97 -15.30 -26.37
C THR A 276 -5.89 -15.31 -27.45
N GLY A 277 -4.63 -15.11 -27.03
CA GLY A 277 -3.46 -15.39 -27.88
C GLY A 277 -3.29 -16.88 -28.21
N ASN A 278 -2.34 -17.17 -29.09
CA ASN A 278 -1.93 -18.55 -29.36
C ASN A 278 -1.00 -19.02 -28.23
N TYR A 279 -1.52 -19.81 -27.31
CA TYR A 279 -0.76 -20.28 -26.16
C TYR A 279 -0.39 -21.76 -26.27
N THR A 280 0.66 -22.14 -25.57
CA THR A 280 1.04 -23.53 -25.31
C THR A 280 0.76 -23.90 -23.86
N ILE A 281 0.51 -25.17 -23.60
CA ILE A 281 0.33 -25.69 -22.23
C ILE A 281 1.53 -26.55 -21.86
N THR A 282 2.22 -26.18 -20.80
CA THR A 282 3.27 -26.99 -20.17
C THR A 282 2.67 -27.73 -18.98
N TYR A 283 2.74 -29.07 -19.02
CA TYR A 283 2.23 -29.94 -17.94
C TYR A 283 3.34 -30.34 -16.98
N ASN A 284 2.96 -30.75 -15.75
CA ASN A 284 3.90 -31.11 -14.67
C ASN A 284 4.92 -29.99 -14.37
N TYR A 285 4.50 -28.73 -14.48
CA TYR A 285 5.34 -27.59 -14.18
C TYR A 285 5.63 -27.52 -12.67
N THR A 286 6.89 -27.41 -12.27
CA THR A 286 7.34 -27.45 -10.87
C THR A 286 7.78 -26.09 -10.31
N GLY A 287 7.74 -25.04 -11.13
CA GLY A 287 8.10 -23.69 -10.66
C GLY A 287 9.59 -23.33 -10.85
N GLU A 288 10.41 -24.18 -11.51
CA GLU A 288 11.80 -23.88 -11.86
C GLU A 288 11.94 -23.08 -13.16
#